data_205afdde37447ab68747a4dcbfe567bc
#
_entry.id   205afdde37447ab68747a4dcbfe567bc
#
_cell.length_a   1.000
_cell.length_b   1.000
_cell.length_c   1.000
_cell.angle_alpha   90.00
_cell.angle_beta   90.00
_cell.angle_gamma   90.00
#
_symmetry.space_group_name_H-M   'P 1'
#
loop_
_entity.id
_entity.type
_entity.pdbx_description
1 polymer ?
#
loop_
_entity_poly.entity_id
_entity_poly.type
_entity_poly.pdbx_seq_one_letter_code
_entity_poly.pdbx_strand_id
1 'polypeptide(L)'
;MIKKIAIYCDLSNSSGLGHFSRMKNLSIELEKRGSKCYFLFYLKNREYVTKHAKKLKIIFFSDKYKIRSIKNILLKNNFEILIIDSYENNFLLEKSLVKQGHFVVSIDDHLRKYNSNIVVTNRIVKNNLYRVKQNQVLLSGSKYILLTRENKRIKKFSNKSKKLKLLLHAGGSSSYKYIKDFTESTLHAIDKYNLDASIICSTSNAKNYIKNLLIKYKNNNKLKILPFVNDLSKKIKDYDLVAGPMGTTTFETIMLGVFPFSVPIKDDGRDSVHTWHSLGHLAHLTKKEKKSNVIIKEMWSLIITNYKNLLNLLIKNSKQLDGLGPKRLAEKINFYHKNRKKMINTKVSKNNNSIYTEKCKISDIRYFFNARKKKNFQGIYVEKSRLNWPKHINWWLKNDVKKFKLLSDGQVLGYYWIQINKDIDGVFVTSDFYLSKHISDKKKLINKILRIKFQILKTIYKNFTWIIETKKKDKFANILYKSFGFYNASNNTMLRLSNNPFKRKGYTQVMEIKI
;
A
#
# COMPACT_ATOMS: atom_id res chain seq x y z
N MET A 1 -24.45 30.23 -14.45
CA MET A 1 -24.58 29.12 -15.43
C MET A 1 -24.30 27.78 -14.78
N ILE A 2 -25.15 26.78 -15.00
CA ILE A 2 -24.97 25.41 -14.49
C ILE A 2 -23.81 24.76 -15.29
N LYS A 3 -22.76 24.35 -14.60
CA LYS A 3 -21.60 23.70 -15.25
C LYS A 3 -21.96 22.31 -15.75
N LYS A 4 -21.65 22.02 -17.02
CA LYS A 4 -21.76 20.69 -17.58
C LYS A 4 -20.39 19.99 -17.53
N ILE A 5 -20.35 18.79 -16.94
CA ILE A 5 -19.14 18.01 -16.73
C ILE A 5 -19.30 16.68 -17.46
N ALA A 6 -18.33 16.35 -18.33
CA ALA A 6 -18.22 15.04 -18.94
C ALA A 6 -17.31 14.14 -18.09
N ILE A 7 -17.72 12.88 -17.90
CA ILE A 7 -16.95 11.88 -17.14
C ILE A 7 -16.75 10.67 -18.05
N TYR A 8 -15.52 10.48 -18.52
CA TYR A 8 -15.13 9.29 -19.27
C TYR A 8 -14.48 8.28 -18.31
N CYS A 9 -15.11 7.14 -18.10
CA CYS A 9 -14.58 6.09 -17.26
C CYS A 9 -14.80 4.69 -17.85
N ASP A 10 -13.95 3.75 -17.44
CA ASP A 10 -14.07 2.36 -17.86
C ASP A 10 -15.24 1.67 -17.15
N LEU A 11 -16.09 1.01 -17.94
CA LEU A 11 -17.16 0.15 -17.47
C LEU A 11 -17.39 -0.98 -18.49
N SER A 12 -16.89 -2.17 -18.20
CA SER A 12 -16.99 -3.36 -19.04
C SER A 12 -16.80 -4.62 -18.23
N ASN A 13 -17.07 -5.78 -18.83
CA ASN A 13 -16.79 -7.08 -18.20
C ASN A 13 -15.31 -7.25 -17.81
N SER A 14 -14.37 -6.66 -18.57
CA SER A 14 -12.93 -6.78 -18.33
C SER A 14 -12.38 -5.77 -17.33
N SER A 15 -12.94 -4.55 -17.26
CA SER A 15 -12.54 -3.50 -16.31
C SER A 15 -13.27 -3.60 -14.97
N GLY A 16 -14.44 -4.25 -14.94
CA GLY A 16 -15.28 -4.35 -13.76
C GLY A 16 -15.97 -3.03 -13.40
N LEU A 17 -16.44 -2.93 -12.16
CA LEU A 17 -17.25 -1.80 -11.66
C LEU A 17 -16.45 -0.73 -10.91
N GLY A 18 -15.16 -0.94 -10.67
CA GLY A 18 -14.37 -0.09 -9.78
C GLY A 18 -14.25 1.37 -10.22
N HIS A 19 -13.90 1.62 -11.50
CA HIS A 19 -13.80 2.98 -12.08
C HIS A 19 -15.18 3.67 -12.07
N PHE A 20 -16.18 2.96 -12.51
CA PHE A 20 -17.56 3.48 -12.53
C PHE A 20 -18.05 3.86 -11.13
N SER A 21 -17.88 3.00 -10.13
CA SER A 21 -18.32 3.25 -8.74
C SER A 21 -17.68 4.51 -8.18
N ARG A 22 -16.37 4.69 -8.34
CA ARG A 22 -15.68 5.88 -7.82
C ARG A 22 -16.04 7.17 -8.57
N MET A 23 -16.31 7.08 -9.88
CA MET A 23 -16.79 8.23 -10.66
C MET A 23 -18.24 8.59 -10.34
N LYS A 24 -19.10 7.60 -10.07
CA LYS A 24 -20.45 7.82 -9.55
C LYS A 24 -20.42 8.56 -8.21
N ASN A 25 -19.55 8.16 -7.29
CA ASN A 25 -19.39 8.87 -6.01
C ASN A 25 -18.95 10.34 -6.21
N LEU A 26 -18.04 10.59 -7.15
CA LEU A 26 -17.60 11.94 -7.48
C LEU A 26 -18.71 12.77 -8.14
N SER A 27 -19.48 12.17 -9.07
CA SER A 27 -20.57 12.88 -9.77
C SER A 27 -21.63 13.37 -8.79
N ILE A 28 -22.00 12.57 -7.80
CA ILE A 28 -22.95 12.96 -6.74
C ILE A 28 -22.47 14.24 -6.02
N GLU A 29 -21.19 14.30 -5.67
CA GLU A 29 -20.63 15.48 -4.98
C GLU A 29 -20.49 16.71 -5.89
N LEU A 30 -20.28 16.52 -7.18
CA LEU A 30 -20.28 17.61 -8.17
C LEU A 30 -21.71 18.13 -8.41
N GLU A 31 -22.70 17.24 -8.49
CA GLU A 31 -24.11 17.60 -8.66
C GLU A 31 -24.68 18.33 -7.45
N LYS A 32 -24.32 17.94 -6.22
CA LYS A 32 -24.65 18.70 -5.00
C LYS A 32 -24.13 20.15 -5.03
N ARG A 33 -23.13 20.45 -5.87
CA ARG A 33 -22.53 21.77 -6.07
C ARG A 33 -23.04 22.50 -7.32
N GLY A 34 -24.18 22.06 -7.86
CA GLY A 34 -24.84 22.68 -8.98
C GLY A 34 -24.28 22.34 -10.35
N SER A 35 -23.44 21.30 -10.49
CA SER A 35 -22.99 20.80 -11.78
C SER A 35 -23.99 19.78 -12.37
N LYS A 36 -23.97 19.58 -13.70
CA LYS A 36 -24.67 18.47 -14.36
C LYS A 36 -23.63 17.52 -14.93
N CYS A 37 -23.61 16.27 -14.45
CA CYS A 37 -22.65 15.25 -14.86
C CYS A 37 -23.23 14.34 -15.95
N TYR A 38 -22.42 14.05 -16.96
CA TYR A 38 -22.74 13.15 -18.08
C TYR A 38 -21.62 12.11 -18.22
N PHE A 39 -21.98 10.83 -18.26
CA PHE A 39 -21.02 9.74 -18.40
C PHE A 39 -20.82 9.40 -19.86
N LEU A 40 -19.56 9.27 -20.28
CA LEU A 40 -19.15 8.90 -21.63
C LEU A 40 -18.67 7.45 -21.62
N PHE A 41 -19.28 6.60 -22.44
CA PHE A 41 -18.91 5.20 -22.55
C PHE A 41 -18.75 4.77 -24.02
N TYR A 42 -17.93 3.76 -24.25
CA TYR A 42 -17.84 3.12 -25.54
C TYR A 42 -19.15 2.44 -25.94
N LEU A 43 -19.56 2.63 -27.20
CA LEU A 43 -20.78 2.05 -27.74
C LEU A 43 -20.78 0.50 -27.66
N LYS A 44 -19.62 -0.13 -27.85
CA LYS A 44 -19.46 -1.59 -27.74
C LYS A 44 -19.79 -2.15 -26.34
N ASN A 45 -19.78 -1.32 -25.30
CA ASN A 45 -20.10 -1.71 -23.93
C ASN A 45 -21.56 -1.38 -23.55
N ARG A 46 -22.41 -0.98 -24.51
CA ARG A 46 -23.76 -0.47 -24.26
C ARG A 46 -24.61 -1.37 -23.37
N GLU A 47 -24.67 -2.64 -23.69
CA GLU A 47 -25.46 -3.62 -22.92
C GLU A 47 -25.02 -3.69 -21.47
N TYR A 48 -23.71 -3.83 -21.22
CA TYR A 48 -23.17 -3.89 -19.88
C TYR A 48 -23.38 -2.57 -19.11
N VAL A 49 -23.19 -1.43 -19.77
CA VAL A 49 -23.42 -0.10 -19.20
C VAL A 49 -24.88 0.09 -18.82
N THR A 50 -25.83 -0.24 -19.71
CA THR A 50 -27.26 -0.08 -19.46
C THR A 50 -27.72 -0.90 -18.25
N LYS A 51 -27.14 -2.10 -18.08
CA LYS A 51 -27.42 -2.96 -16.93
C LYS A 51 -26.98 -2.33 -15.59
N HIS A 52 -25.81 -1.65 -15.56
CA HIS A 52 -25.15 -1.21 -14.32
C HIS A 52 -25.27 0.30 -14.03
N ALA A 53 -25.47 1.14 -15.06
CA ALA A 53 -25.47 2.60 -14.94
C ALA A 53 -26.88 3.22 -15.04
N LYS A 54 -27.90 2.57 -14.45
CA LYS A 54 -29.27 3.05 -14.43
C LYS A 54 -29.37 4.45 -13.80
N LYS A 55 -30.33 5.27 -14.32
CA LYS A 55 -30.64 6.63 -13.83
C LYS A 55 -29.52 7.68 -14.03
N LEU A 56 -28.49 7.40 -14.82
CA LEU A 56 -27.45 8.37 -15.16
C LEU A 56 -27.67 8.96 -16.56
N LYS A 57 -27.12 10.16 -16.78
CA LYS A 57 -27.06 10.79 -18.11
C LYS A 57 -25.88 10.19 -18.86
N ILE A 58 -26.15 9.42 -19.91
CA ILE A 58 -25.14 8.64 -20.63
C ILE A 58 -25.07 9.12 -22.09
N ILE A 59 -23.86 9.25 -22.60
CA ILE A 59 -23.57 9.47 -24.02
C ILE A 59 -22.62 8.36 -24.49
N PHE A 60 -23.01 7.64 -25.53
CA PHE A 60 -22.16 6.60 -26.13
C PHE A 60 -21.34 7.19 -27.28
N PHE A 61 -20.12 6.67 -27.46
CA PHE A 61 -19.24 7.06 -28.56
C PHE A 61 -18.52 5.85 -29.17
N SER A 62 -18.06 6.01 -30.44
CA SER A 62 -17.29 4.99 -31.14
C SER A 62 -15.84 4.95 -30.65
N ASP A 63 -15.28 3.75 -30.48
CA ASP A 63 -13.87 3.53 -30.11
C ASP A 63 -12.92 3.76 -31.28
N LYS A 64 -13.36 3.50 -32.54
CA LYS A 64 -12.54 3.68 -33.76
C LYS A 64 -11.97 5.11 -33.90
N TYR A 65 -12.73 6.13 -33.49
CA TYR A 65 -12.34 7.54 -33.58
C TYR A 65 -12.42 8.26 -32.24
N LYS A 66 -11.96 7.62 -31.19
CA LYS A 66 -12.09 8.08 -29.80
C LYS A 66 -11.82 9.56 -29.58
N ILE A 67 -10.65 10.07 -30.02
CA ILE A 67 -10.26 11.47 -29.77
C ILE A 67 -11.22 12.42 -30.49
N ARG A 68 -11.53 12.15 -31.76
CA ARG A 68 -12.48 12.95 -32.55
C ARG A 68 -13.88 12.91 -31.97
N SER A 69 -14.36 11.72 -31.60
CA SER A 69 -15.68 11.52 -31.02
C SER A 69 -15.86 12.25 -29.69
N ILE A 70 -14.90 12.15 -28.77
CA ILE A 70 -14.97 12.86 -27.50
C ILE A 70 -14.92 14.37 -27.71
N LYS A 71 -14.03 14.88 -28.58
CA LYS A 71 -14.00 16.31 -28.92
C LYS A 71 -15.33 16.84 -29.43
N ASN A 72 -15.93 16.16 -30.38
CA ASN A 72 -17.22 16.55 -30.95
C ASN A 72 -18.32 16.55 -29.90
N ILE A 73 -18.34 15.56 -29.00
CA ILE A 73 -19.29 15.49 -27.88
C ILE A 73 -19.09 16.69 -26.94
N LEU A 74 -17.85 17.04 -26.58
CA LEU A 74 -17.58 18.16 -25.70
C LEU A 74 -18.03 19.48 -26.29
N LEU A 75 -17.73 19.73 -27.57
CA LEU A 75 -18.13 20.93 -28.29
C LEU A 75 -19.66 21.04 -28.45
N LYS A 76 -20.31 19.99 -29.01
CA LYS A 76 -21.76 19.95 -29.27
C LYS A 76 -22.59 20.17 -28.00
N ASN A 77 -22.11 19.70 -26.85
CA ASN A 77 -22.85 19.80 -25.59
C ASN A 77 -22.36 20.90 -24.65
N ASN A 78 -21.39 21.71 -25.07
CA ASN A 78 -20.78 22.78 -24.29
C ASN A 78 -20.23 22.28 -22.93
N PHE A 79 -19.44 21.18 -22.97
CA PHE A 79 -18.75 20.67 -21.78
C PHE A 79 -17.45 21.46 -21.56
N GLU A 80 -17.32 22.07 -20.40
CA GLU A 80 -16.11 22.82 -20.01
C GLU A 80 -15.06 21.92 -19.36
N ILE A 81 -15.49 20.87 -18.68
CA ILE A 81 -14.67 19.98 -17.86
C ILE A 81 -14.81 18.54 -18.37
N LEU A 82 -13.68 17.87 -18.56
CA LEU A 82 -13.63 16.42 -18.76
C LEU A 82 -12.86 15.75 -17.61
N ILE A 83 -13.49 14.77 -16.97
CA ILE A 83 -12.86 13.90 -15.99
C ILE A 83 -12.59 12.55 -16.65
N ILE A 84 -11.36 12.05 -16.56
CA ILE A 84 -10.92 10.79 -17.19
C ILE A 84 -10.48 9.81 -16.10
N ASP A 85 -11.09 8.61 -16.09
CA ASP A 85 -10.75 7.51 -15.21
C ASP A 85 -10.72 6.19 -15.99
N SER A 86 -9.61 5.93 -16.67
CA SER A 86 -9.48 4.81 -17.60
C SER A 86 -8.10 4.17 -17.54
N TYR A 87 -8.03 2.86 -17.77
CA TYR A 87 -6.79 2.12 -17.95
C TYR A 87 -6.04 2.51 -19.22
N GLU A 88 -6.72 3.07 -20.20
CA GLU A 88 -6.10 3.47 -21.46
C GLU A 88 -5.18 4.67 -21.29
N ASN A 89 -4.14 4.72 -22.14
CA ASN A 89 -3.28 5.90 -22.23
C ASN A 89 -3.98 7.05 -22.98
N ASN A 90 -4.45 8.04 -22.23
CA ASN A 90 -5.18 9.18 -22.75
C ASN A 90 -4.32 10.44 -22.97
N PHE A 91 -2.99 10.33 -22.98
CA PHE A 91 -2.06 11.45 -23.06
C PHE A 91 -2.31 12.38 -24.25
N LEU A 92 -2.57 11.83 -25.46
CA LEU A 92 -2.84 12.62 -26.67
C LEU A 92 -4.21 13.30 -26.60
N LEU A 93 -5.23 12.63 -26.07
CA LEU A 93 -6.55 13.22 -25.83
C LEU A 93 -6.44 14.40 -24.86
N GLU A 94 -5.80 14.19 -23.71
CA GLU A 94 -5.56 15.22 -22.70
C GLU A 94 -4.84 16.44 -23.29
N LYS A 95 -3.72 16.20 -24.02
CA LYS A 95 -2.94 17.26 -24.68
C LYS A 95 -3.79 18.08 -25.63
N SER A 96 -4.59 17.40 -26.45
CA SER A 96 -5.43 18.05 -27.46
C SER A 96 -6.52 18.91 -26.82
N LEU A 97 -7.18 18.39 -25.79
CA LEU A 97 -8.28 19.09 -25.10
C LEU A 97 -7.79 20.28 -24.29
N VAL A 98 -6.68 20.14 -23.56
CA VAL A 98 -6.09 21.26 -22.81
C VAL A 98 -5.63 22.37 -23.77
N LYS A 99 -5.07 22.03 -24.95
CA LYS A 99 -4.72 23.02 -25.99
C LYS A 99 -5.96 23.76 -26.52
N GLN A 100 -7.13 23.14 -26.55
CA GLN A 100 -8.40 23.73 -26.96
C GLN A 100 -9.11 24.50 -25.83
N GLY A 101 -8.49 24.62 -24.66
CA GLY A 101 -9.06 25.36 -23.52
C GLY A 101 -10.00 24.56 -22.60
N HIS A 102 -10.20 23.25 -22.85
CA HIS A 102 -10.95 22.40 -21.92
C HIS A 102 -10.17 22.16 -20.61
N PHE A 103 -10.89 22.06 -19.50
CA PHE A 103 -10.31 21.70 -18.23
C PHE A 103 -10.37 20.19 -18.03
N VAL A 104 -9.19 19.54 -17.98
CA VAL A 104 -9.06 18.09 -17.92
C VAL A 104 -8.57 17.65 -16.56
N VAL A 105 -9.25 16.67 -15.96
CA VAL A 105 -8.89 16.01 -14.70
C VAL A 105 -8.66 14.53 -14.98
N SER A 106 -7.50 13.99 -14.63
CA SER A 106 -7.19 12.57 -14.82
C SER A 106 -6.99 11.87 -13.48
N ILE A 107 -7.64 10.72 -13.32
CA ILE A 107 -7.43 9.82 -12.18
C ILE A 107 -6.33 8.84 -12.55
N ASP A 108 -5.27 8.78 -11.73
CA ASP A 108 -4.11 7.93 -11.99
C ASP A 108 -4.04 6.69 -11.09
N ASP A 109 -4.00 5.54 -11.75
CA ASP A 109 -3.67 4.27 -11.13
C ASP A 109 -2.31 3.70 -11.59
N HIS A 110 -1.62 4.35 -12.57
CA HIS A 110 -0.50 3.74 -13.31
C HIS A 110 0.83 4.50 -13.30
N LEU A 111 0.96 5.65 -12.65
CA LEU A 111 2.18 6.48 -12.65
C LEU A 111 2.67 6.85 -14.08
N ARG A 112 1.75 7.10 -14.99
CA ARG A 112 2.07 7.49 -16.36
C ARG A 112 2.27 9.01 -16.51
N LYS A 113 2.71 9.46 -17.69
CA LYS A 113 2.72 10.90 -18.05
C LYS A 113 1.29 11.37 -18.34
N TYR A 114 0.95 12.56 -17.87
CA TYR A 114 -0.35 13.21 -18.07
C TYR A 114 -0.18 14.59 -18.67
N ASN A 115 -1.19 15.02 -19.45
CA ASN A 115 -1.34 16.40 -19.93
C ASN A 115 -2.58 17.10 -19.35
N SER A 116 -3.26 16.50 -18.40
CA SER A 116 -4.42 17.07 -17.72
C SER A 116 -4.02 18.25 -16.82
N ASN A 117 -4.98 19.12 -16.50
CA ASN A 117 -4.79 20.23 -15.55
C ASN A 117 -4.63 19.74 -14.11
N ILE A 118 -5.39 18.69 -13.74
CA ILE A 118 -5.30 18.04 -12.45
C ILE A 118 -5.01 16.56 -12.66
N VAL A 119 -4.02 16.03 -11.95
CA VAL A 119 -3.80 14.59 -11.78
C VAL A 119 -4.15 14.20 -10.36
N VAL A 120 -5.02 13.21 -10.22
CA VAL A 120 -5.46 12.71 -8.92
C VAL A 120 -4.97 11.28 -8.74
N THR A 121 -4.30 11.00 -7.64
CA THR A 121 -3.88 9.63 -7.33
C THR A 121 -4.11 9.31 -5.85
N ASN A 122 -4.56 8.08 -5.59
CA ASN A 122 -4.65 7.57 -4.23
C ASN A 122 -3.28 7.23 -3.62
N ARG A 123 -2.23 7.23 -4.43
CA ARG A 123 -0.87 6.85 -4.02
C ARG A 123 -0.21 7.95 -3.22
N ILE A 124 0.61 7.55 -2.25
CA ILE A 124 1.57 8.46 -1.63
C ILE A 124 2.75 8.59 -2.57
N VAL A 125 2.84 9.72 -3.22
CA VAL A 125 3.86 9.99 -4.22
C VAL A 125 4.93 10.89 -3.63
N LYS A 126 6.19 10.48 -3.75
CA LYS A 126 7.32 11.39 -3.60
C LYS A 126 7.35 12.31 -4.84
N ASN A 127 7.58 13.61 -4.64
CA ASN A 127 7.52 14.64 -5.68
C ASN A 127 8.31 14.32 -6.98
N ASN A 128 9.30 13.43 -6.90
CA ASN A 128 10.16 13.05 -8.03
C ASN A 128 9.53 12.01 -8.98
N LEU A 129 8.45 11.31 -8.58
CA LEU A 129 7.81 10.28 -9.40
C LEU A 129 6.85 10.87 -10.44
N TYR A 130 6.25 12.02 -10.14
CA TYR A 130 5.45 12.79 -11.09
C TYR A 130 6.24 14.05 -11.46
N ARG A 131 6.68 14.13 -12.71
CA ARG A 131 7.15 15.40 -13.29
C ARG A 131 5.92 16.24 -13.59
N VAL A 132 5.42 16.95 -12.60
CA VAL A 132 4.30 17.88 -12.73
C VAL A 132 4.76 19.10 -13.52
N LYS A 133 4.03 19.45 -14.57
CA LYS A 133 4.30 20.65 -15.37
C LYS A 133 3.90 21.91 -14.59
N GLN A 134 4.42 23.07 -15.01
CA GLN A 134 4.19 24.37 -14.34
C GLN A 134 2.69 24.68 -14.14
N ASN A 135 1.83 24.26 -15.08
CA ASN A 135 0.38 24.51 -15.07
C ASN A 135 -0.44 23.27 -14.70
N GLN A 136 0.12 22.34 -13.97
CA GLN A 136 -0.51 21.08 -13.60
C GLN A 136 -0.52 20.90 -12.08
N VAL A 137 -1.65 20.48 -11.52
CA VAL A 137 -1.81 20.21 -10.09
C VAL A 137 -1.82 18.70 -9.84
N LEU A 138 -1.01 18.23 -8.88
CA LEU A 138 -1.04 16.85 -8.39
C LEU A 138 -1.78 16.80 -7.04
N LEU A 139 -2.88 16.06 -7.00
CA LEU A 139 -3.63 15.74 -5.79
C LEU A 139 -3.34 14.28 -5.41
N SER A 140 -2.57 14.05 -4.37
CA SER A 140 -2.10 12.72 -4.00
C SER A 140 -2.47 12.30 -2.58
N GLY A 141 -2.55 10.98 -2.37
CA GLY A 141 -2.72 10.34 -1.08
C GLY A 141 -4.14 9.87 -0.76
N SER A 142 -4.26 9.14 0.35
CA SER A 142 -5.50 8.46 0.77
C SER A 142 -6.70 9.38 0.98
N LYS A 143 -6.48 10.66 1.25
CA LYS A 143 -7.56 11.66 1.39
C LYS A 143 -8.35 11.94 0.11
N TYR A 144 -7.85 11.48 -1.06
CA TYR A 144 -8.52 11.61 -2.36
C TYR A 144 -9.08 10.27 -2.87
N ILE A 145 -9.13 9.23 -2.03
CA ILE A 145 -9.81 7.99 -2.39
C ILE A 145 -11.31 8.23 -2.48
N LEU A 146 -11.91 7.87 -3.62
CA LEU A 146 -13.28 8.25 -3.99
C LEU A 146 -14.34 7.29 -3.43
N LEU A 147 -14.34 7.11 -2.11
CA LEU A 147 -15.34 6.35 -1.36
C LEU A 147 -16.31 7.29 -0.64
N THR A 148 -17.52 6.83 -0.36
CA THR A 148 -18.56 7.59 0.34
C THR A 148 -18.56 7.33 1.85
N ARG A 149 -19.05 8.31 2.61
CA ARG A 149 -19.12 8.25 4.09
C ARG A 149 -20.11 7.22 4.63
N GLU A 150 -21.13 6.86 3.86
CA GLU A 150 -22.15 5.87 4.24
C GLU A 150 -21.55 4.51 4.59
N ASN A 151 -20.34 4.25 4.12
CA ASN A 151 -19.59 3.03 4.41
C ASN A 151 -18.75 3.10 5.69
N LYS A 152 -18.73 4.23 6.41
CA LYS A 152 -17.91 4.35 7.61
C LYS A 152 -18.59 3.69 8.81
N ARG A 153 -18.03 2.58 9.28
CA ARG A 153 -18.38 1.96 10.56
C ARG A 153 -17.10 1.53 11.28
N ILE A 154 -16.83 2.13 12.43
CA ILE A 154 -15.75 1.63 13.30
C ILE A 154 -16.32 0.44 14.05
N LYS A 155 -15.88 -0.76 13.70
CA LYS A 155 -16.21 -1.98 14.43
C LYS A 155 -15.56 -1.89 15.82
N LYS A 156 -16.36 -1.79 16.88
CA LYS A 156 -15.83 -1.94 18.24
C LYS A 156 -15.44 -3.41 18.45
N PHE A 157 -14.26 -3.64 18.96
CA PHE A 157 -13.77 -4.95 19.32
C PHE A 157 -14.70 -5.57 20.38
N SER A 158 -15.32 -6.69 20.09
CA SER A 158 -15.93 -7.51 21.14
C SER A 158 -14.84 -8.44 21.69
N ASN A 159 -14.59 -8.36 22.99
CA ASN A 159 -13.60 -9.20 23.70
C ASN A 159 -13.99 -10.70 23.82
N LYS A 160 -15.06 -11.13 23.17
CA LYS A 160 -15.51 -12.53 23.23
C LYS A 160 -14.68 -13.36 22.25
N SER A 161 -14.28 -14.54 22.69
CA SER A 161 -13.58 -15.62 21.97
C SER A 161 -14.41 -16.21 20.82
N LYS A 162 -14.81 -15.36 19.87
CA LYS A 162 -15.63 -15.73 18.73
C LYS A 162 -14.73 -16.13 17.57
N LYS A 163 -15.09 -17.23 16.88
CA LYS A 163 -14.46 -17.59 15.59
C LYS A 163 -14.41 -16.38 14.68
N LEU A 164 -13.26 -16.12 14.06
CA LEU A 164 -13.12 -15.06 13.08
C LEU A 164 -13.92 -15.39 11.81
N LYS A 165 -14.69 -14.42 11.32
CA LYS A 165 -15.49 -14.53 10.11
C LYS A 165 -14.69 -14.00 8.92
N LEU A 166 -14.50 -14.85 7.91
CA LEU A 166 -13.77 -14.55 6.69
C LEU A 166 -14.69 -14.44 5.48
N LEU A 167 -14.58 -13.34 4.74
CA LEU A 167 -15.17 -13.20 3.40
C LEU A 167 -14.07 -13.31 2.35
N LEU A 168 -14.19 -14.29 1.44
CA LEU A 168 -13.32 -14.45 0.28
C LEU A 168 -14.05 -13.95 -0.98
N HIS A 169 -13.35 -13.20 -1.83
CA HIS A 169 -13.88 -12.74 -3.12
C HIS A 169 -12.80 -12.71 -4.21
N ALA A 170 -13.23 -12.80 -5.47
CA ALA A 170 -12.34 -12.73 -6.63
C ALA A 170 -12.38 -11.38 -7.38
N GLY A 171 -13.03 -10.37 -6.78
CA GLY A 171 -13.24 -9.06 -7.42
C GLY A 171 -14.38 -9.08 -8.45
N GLY A 172 -14.59 -7.97 -9.13
CA GLY A 172 -15.68 -7.80 -10.10
C GLY A 172 -15.55 -8.65 -11.37
N SER A 173 -14.35 -9.11 -11.70
CA SER A 173 -14.08 -9.97 -12.87
C SER A 173 -14.19 -11.46 -12.61
N SER A 174 -14.52 -11.88 -11.38
CA SER A 174 -14.71 -13.30 -10.96
C SER A 174 -13.58 -14.25 -11.34
N SER A 175 -12.38 -13.75 -11.53
CA SER A 175 -11.31 -14.52 -12.14
C SER A 175 -10.47 -15.25 -11.08
N TYR A 176 -11.00 -16.33 -10.51
CA TYR A 176 -10.27 -17.24 -9.60
C TYR A 176 -8.99 -17.79 -10.23
N LYS A 177 -8.91 -17.87 -11.57
CA LYS A 177 -7.69 -18.27 -12.28
C LYS A 177 -6.47 -17.44 -11.87
N TYR A 178 -6.63 -16.13 -11.64
CA TYR A 178 -5.51 -15.23 -11.28
C TYR A 178 -5.11 -15.28 -9.81
N ILE A 179 -5.96 -15.85 -8.97
CA ILE A 179 -5.72 -15.98 -7.53
C ILE A 179 -5.82 -17.43 -7.04
N LYS A 180 -5.59 -18.42 -7.95
CA LYS A 180 -5.73 -19.85 -7.67
C LYS A 180 -4.94 -20.25 -6.42
N ASP A 181 -3.62 -20.03 -6.42
CA ASP A 181 -2.74 -20.42 -5.30
C ASP A 181 -3.13 -19.74 -3.98
N PHE A 182 -3.59 -18.48 -4.08
CA PHE A 182 -4.09 -17.72 -2.94
C PHE A 182 -5.38 -18.33 -2.41
N THR A 183 -6.30 -18.71 -3.29
CA THR A 183 -7.58 -19.34 -2.91
C THR A 183 -7.34 -20.69 -2.24
N GLU A 184 -6.52 -21.55 -2.83
CA GLU A 184 -6.20 -22.87 -2.28
C GLU A 184 -5.51 -22.74 -0.91
N SER A 185 -4.55 -21.85 -0.76
CA SER A 185 -3.88 -21.59 0.53
C SER A 185 -4.83 -20.99 1.56
N THR A 186 -5.84 -20.23 1.13
CA THR A 186 -6.89 -19.68 2.02
C THR A 186 -7.81 -20.78 2.50
N LEU A 187 -8.21 -21.73 1.64
CA LEU A 187 -9.01 -22.91 2.04
C LEU A 187 -8.27 -23.72 3.12
N HIS A 188 -6.97 -23.94 2.94
CA HIS A 188 -6.15 -24.58 3.97
C HIS A 188 -6.14 -23.81 5.29
N ALA A 189 -6.07 -22.47 5.26
CA ALA A 189 -6.13 -21.65 6.46
C ALA A 189 -7.49 -21.69 7.16
N ILE A 190 -8.59 -21.73 6.39
CA ILE A 190 -9.95 -21.88 6.91
C ILE A 190 -10.04 -23.14 7.78
N ASP A 191 -9.49 -24.23 7.29
CA ASP A 191 -9.49 -25.50 8.01
C ASP A 191 -8.58 -25.46 9.23
N LYS A 192 -7.31 -25.10 9.03
CA LYS A 192 -6.28 -25.07 10.08
C LYS A 192 -6.67 -24.18 11.27
N TYR A 193 -7.28 -23.02 11.02
CA TYR A 193 -7.61 -22.03 12.05
C TYR A 193 -9.10 -22.01 12.39
N ASN A 194 -9.88 -22.96 11.86
CA ASN A 194 -11.31 -23.09 12.12
C ASN A 194 -12.11 -21.79 11.91
N LEU A 195 -11.90 -21.13 10.75
CA LEU A 195 -12.56 -19.86 10.41
C LEU A 195 -14.03 -20.11 9.96
N ASP A 196 -14.96 -19.20 10.32
CA ASP A 196 -16.30 -19.15 9.70
C ASP A 196 -16.21 -18.39 8.38
N ALA A 197 -16.21 -19.09 7.26
CA ALA A 197 -15.86 -18.51 5.98
C ALA A 197 -17.02 -18.51 4.97
N SER A 198 -17.06 -17.45 4.16
CA SER A 198 -17.94 -17.34 2.99
C SER A 198 -17.15 -16.90 1.76
N ILE A 199 -17.55 -17.35 0.58
CA ILE A 199 -16.94 -16.96 -0.69
C ILE A 199 -17.99 -16.46 -1.67
N ILE A 200 -17.72 -15.33 -2.31
CA ILE A 200 -18.61 -14.76 -3.33
C ILE A 200 -18.23 -15.29 -4.70
N CYS A 201 -19.17 -15.97 -5.36
CA CYS A 201 -19.07 -16.47 -6.71
C CYS A 201 -20.07 -15.76 -7.62
N SER A 202 -19.59 -14.89 -8.51
CA SER A 202 -20.43 -14.08 -9.40
C SER A 202 -20.81 -14.78 -10.71
N THR A 203 -20.21 -15.93 -11.04
CA THR A 203 -20.48 -16.71 -12.24
C THR A 203 -20.62 -18.20 -11.93
N SER A 204 -21.35 -18.93 -12.77
CA SER A 204 -21.48 -20.39 -12.65
C SER A 204 -20.12 -21.09 -12.72
N ASN A 205 -19.23 -20.64 -13.60
CA ASN A 205 -17.87 -21.19 -13.72
C ASN A 205 -17.05 -21.00 -12.43
N ALA A 206 -17.14 -19.84 -11.79
CA ALA A 206 -16.49 -19.59 -10.50
C ALA A 206 -17.06 -20.51 -9.42
N LYS A 207 -18.39 -20.68 -9.38
CA LYS A 207 -19.07 -21.56 -8.43
C LYS A 207 -18.64 -23.02 -8.61
N ASN A 208 -18.59 -23.51 -9.85
CA ASN A 208 -18.16 -24.89 -10.15
C ASN A 208 -16.68 -25.10 -9.79
N TYR A 209 -15.80 -24.13 -10.11
CA TYR A 209 -14.40 -24.18 -9.71
C TYR A 209 -14.25 -24.33 -8.20
N ILE A 210 -14.95 -23.51 -7.41
CA ILE A 210 -14.89 -23.58 -5.94
C ILE A 210 -15.48 -24.90 -5.42
N LYS A 211 -16.59 -25.39 -5.96
CA LYS A 211 -17.15 -26.70 -5.59
C LYS A 211 -16.13 -27.83 -5.79
N ASN A 212 -15.44 -27.85 -6.93
CA ASN A 212 -14.41 -28.85 -7.23
C ASN A 212 -13.23 -28.77 -6.25
N LEU A 213 -12.83 -27.54 -5.87
CA LEU A 213 -11.79 -27.35 -4.84
C LEU A 213 -12.26 -27.88 -3.48
N LEU A 214 -13.48 -27.61 -3.07
CA LEU A 214 -14.02 -28.10 -1.79
C LEU A 214 -14.07 -29.63 -1.73
N ILE A 215 -14.45 -30.30 -2.81
CA ILE A 215 -14.38 -31.76 -2.93
C ILE A 215 -12.94 -32.24 -2.74
N LYS A 216 -11.99 -31.65 -3.47
CA LYS A 216 -10.57 -31.98 -3.41
C LYS A 216 -9.98 -31.87 -1.99
N TYR A 217 -10.39 -30.87 -1.24
CA TYR A 217 -9.87 -30.62 0.12
C TYR A 217 -10.73 -31.21 1.24
N LYS A 218 -11.74 -32.04 0.92
CA LYS A 218 -12.67 -32.68 1.89
C LYS A 218 -13.31 -31.68 2.88
N ASN A 219 -13.53 -30.43 2.45
CA ASN A 219 -13.90 -29.30 3.32
C ASN A 219 -15.32 -28.79 3.06
N ASN A 220 -16.28 -29.71 2.83
CA ASN A 220 -17.61 -29.39 2.31
C ASN A 220 -18.48 -28.51 3.24
N ASN A 221 -18.19 -28.43 4.55
CA ASN A 221 -19.11 -27.81 5.52
C ASN A 221 -18.65 -26.47 6.12
N LYS A 222 -17.42 -26.02 5.84
CA LYS A 222 -16.84 -24.82 6.50
C LYS A 222 -16.89 -23.55 5.63
N LEU A 223 -17.23 -23.67 4.33
CA LEU A 223 -17.25 -22.55 3.41
C LEU A 223 -18.63 -22.36 2.78
N LYS A 224 -19.28 -21.24 3.06
CA LYS A 224 -20.57 -20.86 2.46
C LYS A 224 -20.34 -20.19 1.11
N ILE A 225 -20.92 -20.71 0.03
CA ILE A 225 -20.88 -20.07 -1.29
C ILE A 225 -22.04 -19.07 -1.39
N LEU A 226 -21.69 -17.79 -1.55
CA LEU A 226 -22.63 -16.69 -1.72
C LEU A 226 -22.75 -16.31 -3.21
N PRO A 227 -23.95 -15.89 -3.66
CA PRO A 227 -24.14 -15.33 -5.00
C PRO A 227 -23.48 -13.96 -5.11
N PHE A 228 -23.49 -13.39 -6.32
CA PHE A 228 -23.05 -12.01 -6.55
C PHE A 228 -23.84 -11.02 -5.67
N VAL A 229 -23.10 -10.06 -5.08
CA VAL A 229 -23.65 -9.03 -4.22
C VAL A 229 -23.45 -7.67 -4.87
N ASN A 230 -24.53 -6.94 -5.14
CA ASN A 230 -24.48 -5.61 -5.76
C ASN A 230 -23.79 -4.56 -4.89
N ASP A 231 -23.99 -4.62 -3.58
CA ASP A 231 -23.37 -3.73 -2.59
C ASP A 231 -22.52 -4.56 -1.62
N LEU A 232 -21.28 -4.79 -2.01
CA LEU A 232 -20.35 -5.59 -1.23
C LEU A 232 -20.02 -4.95 0.12
N SER A 233 -20.09 -3.62 0.21
CA SER A 233 -19.78 -2.90 1.45
C SER A 233 -20.76 -3.23 2.58
N LYS A 234 -22.02 -3.45 2.27
CA LYS A 234 -23.01 -3.91 3.25
C LYS A 234 -22.69 -5.30 3.79
N LYS A 235 -22.17 -6.18 2.91
CA LYS A 235 -21.84 -7.54 3.30
C LYS A 235 -20.54 -7.63 4.10
N ILE A 236 -19.53 -6.82 3.76
CA ILE A 236 -18.24 -6.77 4.46
C ILE A 236 -18.42 -6.51 5.96
N LYS A 237 -19.41 -5.74 6.37
CA LYS A 237 -19.67 -5.40 7.79
C LYS A 237 -19.90 -6.61 8.68
N ASP A 238 -20.34 -7.73 8.12
CA ASP A 238 -20.65 -8.96 8.86
C ASP A 238 -19.41 -9.81 9.16
N TYR A 239 -18.24 -9.44 8.60
CA TYR A 239 -17.00 -10.20 8.67
C TYR A 239 -15.91 -9.48 9.48
N ASP A 240 -14.90 -10.25 9.90
CA ASP A 240 -13.71 -9.76 10.59
C ASP A 240 -12.53 -9.60 9.63
N LEU A 241 -12.49 -10.49 8.61
CA LEU A 241 -11.44 -10.57 7.61
C LEU A 241 -12.07 -10.56 6.20
N VAL A 242 -11.43 -9.87 5.27
CA VAL A 242 -11.78 -9.95 3.84
C VAL A 242 -10.53 -10.31 3.05
N ALA A 243 -10.57 -11.41 2.30
CA ALA A 243 -9.45 -11.88 1.50
C ALA A 243 -9.80 -11.84 0.01
N GLY A 244 -8.88 -11.33 -0.83
CA GLY A 244 -9.14 -11.27 -2.26
C GLY A 244 -8.22 -10.32 -3.02
N PRO A 245 -8.61 -9.95 -4.25
CA PRO A 245 -7.84 -9.02 -5.06
C PRO A 245 -7.77 -7.62 -4.46
N MET A 246 -6.61 -7.00 -4.67
CA MET A 246 -6.38 -5.60 -4.37
C MET A 246 -7.24 -4.68 -5.28
N GLY A 247 -7.85 -3.65 -4.70
CA GLY A 247 -8.65 -2.68 -5.45
C GLY A 247 -9.52 -1.79 -4.56
N THR A 248 -10.61 -1.25 -5.12
CA THR A 248 -11.57 -0.41 -4.41
C THR A 248 -12.16 -1.11 -3.18
N THR A 249 -12.47 -2.40 -3.30
CA THR A 249 -12.98 -3.22 -2.19
C THR A 249 -12.01 -3.27 -0.99
N THR A 250 -10.69 -3.26 -1.23
CA THR A 250 -9.72 -3.21 -0.13
C THR A 250 -9.83 -1.89 0.66
N PHE A 251 -10.02 -0.77 -0.02
CA PHE A 251 -10.22 0.52 0.65
C PHE A 251 -11.56 0.57 1.41
N GLU A 252 -12.62 0.02 0.82
CA GLU A 252 -13.93 -0.12 1.50
C GLU A 252 -13.79 -0.96 2.76
N THR A 253 -13.10 -2.10 2.67
CA THR A 253 -12.82 -2.99 3.81
C THR A 253 -12.09 -2.26 4.94
N ILE A 254 -11.04 -1.51 4.60
CA ILE A 254 -10.27 -0.71 5.57
C ILE A 254 -11.16 0.35 6.23
N MET A 255 -11.96 1.06 5.44
CA MET A 255 -12.83 2.13 5.95
C MET A 255 -13.93 1.60 6.87
N LEU A 256 -14.37 0.36 6.65
CA LEU A 256 -15.34 -0.34 7.52
C LEU A 256 -14.71 -0.90 8.81
N GLY A 257 -13.39 -0.76 8.99
CA GLY A 257 -12.68 -1.32 10.14
C GLY A 257 -12.60 -2.85 10.12
N VAL A 258 -12.67 -3.46 8.93
CA VAL A 258 -12.48 -4.89 8.70
C VAL A 258 -11.07 -5.11 8.17
N PHE A 259 -10.42 -6.21 8.56
CA PHE A 259 -9.02 -6.43 8.19
C PHE A 259 -8.90 -7.08 6.80
N PRO A 260 -8.21 -6.45 5.83
CA PRO A 260 -8.03 -7.03 4.50
C PRO A 260 -6.77 -7.91 4.42
N PHE A 261 -6.86 -9.01 3.65
CA PHE A 261 -5.70 -9.71 3.11
C PHE A 261 -5.76 -9.66 1.58
N SER A 262 -4.86 -8.94 0.94
CA SER A 262 -5.00 -8.63 -0.48
C SER A 262 -3.81 -9.04 -1.35
N VAL A 263 -4.12 -9.43 -2.60
CA VAL A 263 -3.16 -9.86 -3.61
C VAL A 263 -3.42 -9.15 -4.95
N PRO A 264 -2.38 -8.84 -5.76
CA PRO A 264 -2.57 -8.26 -7.08
C PRO A 264 -3.12 -9.29 -8.08
N ILE A 265 -4.09 -8.91 -8.91
CA ILE A 265 -4.56 -9.73 -10.05
C ILE A 265 -3.62 -9.56 -11.24
N LYS A 266 -3.46 -8.32 -11.69
CA LYS A 266 -2.66 -7.96 -12.88
C LYS A 266 -1.28 -7.48 -12.46
N ASP A 267 -0.33 -7.65 -13.37
CA ASP A 267 1.00 -7.05 -13.27
C ASP A 267 0.96 -5.69 -13.93
N ASP A 268 0.57 -4.69 -13.19
CA ASP A 268 0.68 -3.31 -13.64
C ASP A 268 2.08 -2.71 -13.38
N GLY A 269 3.02 -3.53 -12.91
CA GLY A 269 4.42 -3.18 -12.65
C GLY A 269 4.62 -2.06 -11.62
N ARG A 270 3.54 -1.61 -10.97
CA ARG A 270 3.52 -0.39 -10.16
C ARG A 270 2.74 -0.60 -8.88
N ASP A 271 3.40 -1.31 -8.01
CA ASP A 271 2.84 -1.70 -6.73
C ASP A 271 2.57 -0.47 -5.84
N SER A 272 1.31 -0.23 -5.50
CA SER A 272 0.89 0.82 -4.55
C SER A 272 1.20 0.43 -3.10
N VAL A 273 2.15 -0.45 -2.87
CA VAL A 273 2.50 -1.06 -1.58
C VAL A 273 2.67 0.00 -0.49
N HIS A 274 3.33 1.11 -0.82
CA HIS A 274 3.55 2.19 0.15
C HIS A 274 2.26 2.87 0.60
N THR A 275 1.27 2.98 -0.29
CA THR A 275 -0.05 3.50 0.06
C THR A 275 -0.77 2.56 1.01
N TRP A 276 -0.75 1.25 0.74
CA TRP A 276 -1.35 0.25 1.61
C TRP A 276 -0.70 0.25 2.99
N HIS A 277 0.64 0.27 3.04
CA HIS A 277 1.37 0.31 4.30
C HIS A 277 1.12 1.60 5.08
N SER A 278 0.99 2.74 4.40
CA SER A 278 0.66 4.00 5.07
C SER A 278 -0.71 3.99 5.75
N LEU A 279 -1.63 3.16 5.25
CA LEU A 279 -2.93 2.90 5.87
C LEU A 279 -2.85 1.81 6.96
N GLY A 280 -1.66 1.26 7.24
CA GLY A 280 -1.48 0.16 8.20
C GLY A 280 -1.87 -1.22 7.66
N HIS A 281 -2.21 -1.33 6.35
CA HIS A 281 -2.52 -2.60 5.72
C HIS A 281 -1.23 -3.32 5.30
N LEU A 282 -0.76 -4.23 6.16
CA LEU A 282 0.48 -4.98 5.96
C LEU A 282 0.28 -6.34 5.28
N ALA A 283 -0.92 -6.91 5.36
CA ALA A 283 -1.26 -8.19 4.74
C ALA A 283 -1.56 -8.02 3.24
N HIS A 284 -0.60 -7.43 2.53
CA HIS A 284 -0.60 -7.25 1.08
C HIS A 284 0.61 -7.95 0.48
N LEU A 285 0.37 -8.89 -0.44
CA LEU A 285 1.42 -9.62 -1.16
C LEU A 285 1.72 -8.98 -2.52
N THR A 286 2.97 -9.04 -2.94
CA THR A 286 3.37 -8.71 -4.30
C THR A 286 3.05 -9.87 -5.26
N LYS A 287 3.12 -9.63 -6.58
CA LYS A 287 2.93 -10.66 -7.60
C LYS A 287 3.85 -11.86 -7.40
N LYS A 288 5.10 -11.63 -7.01
CA LYS A 288 6.07 -12.71 -6.74
C LYS A 288 5.69 -13.49 -5.48
N GLU A 289 5.31 -12.80 -4.42
CA GLU A 289 4.95 -13.42 -3.14
C GLU A 289 3.66 -14.23 -3.22
N LYS A 290 2.64 -13.79 -3.99
CA LYS A 290 1.37 -14.53 -4.16
C LYS A 290 1.52 -15.88 -4.86
N LYS A 291 2.63 -16.14 -5.55
CA LYS A 291 2.94 -17.42 -6.19
C LYS A 291 3.60 -18.42 -5.23
N SER A 292 3.88 -18.03 -4.00
CA SER A 292 4.52 -18.88 -2.99
C SER A 292 3.52 -19.30 -1.93
N ASN A 293 3.09 -20.56 -1.98
CA ASN A 293 2.20 -21.15 -0.97
C ASN A 293 2.78 -21.03 0.45
N VAL A 294 4.11 -21.11 0.59
CA VAL A 294 4.78 -20.93 1.88
C VAL A 294 4.56 -19.52 2.42
N ILE A 295 4.76 -18.49 1.59
CA ILE A 295 4.56 -17.09 2.01
C ILE A 295 3.09 -16.82 2.34
N ILE A 296 2.15 -17.36 1.57
CA ILE A 296 0.71 -17.19 1.82
C ILE A 296 0.32 -17.86 3.16
N LYS A 297 0.78 -19.09 3.40
CA LYS A 297 0.52 -19.81 4.66
C LYS A 297 1.14 -19.10 5.88
N GLU A 298 2.37 -18.61 5.77
CA GLU A 298 3.00 -17.81 6.82
C GLU A 298 2.27 -16.48 7.06
N MET A 299 1.74 -15.86 6.01
CA MET A 299 0.93 -14.63 6.15
C MET A 299 -0.39 -14.91 6.88
N TRP A 300 -1.07 -16.01 6.56
CA TRP A 300 -2.26 -16.43 7.32
C TRP A 300 -1.94 -16.68 8.79
N SER A 301 -0.85 -17.40 9.07
CA SER A 301 -0.39 -17.59 10.45
C SER A 301 -0.17 -16.26 11.16
N LEU A 302 0.55 -15.33 10.53
CA LEU A 302 0.81 -14.00 11.07
C LEU A 302 -0.49 -13.21 11.33
N ILE A 303 -1.43 -13.23 10.38
CA ILE A 303 -2.71 -12.53 10.53
C ILE A 303 -3.48 -13.07 11.74
N ILE A 304 -3.63 -14.38 11.85
CA ILE A 304 -4.42 -15.00 12.92
C ILE A 304 -3.78 -14.78 14.29
N THR A 305 -2.46 -15.01 14.41
CA THR A 305 -1.75 -14.87 15.69
C THR A 305 -1.61 -13.41 16.16
N ASN A 306 -1.61 -12.44 15.21
CA ASN A 306 -1.45 -11.02 15.51
C ASN A 306 -2.67 -10.18 15.12
N TYR A 307 -3.84 -10.79 14.95
CA TYR A 307 -5.03 -10.13 14.42
C TYR A 307 -5.34 -8.81 15.11
N LYS A 308 -5.40 -8.81 16.45
CA LYS A 308 -5.70 -7.61 17.25
C LYS A 308 -4.69 -6.47 17.01
N ASN A 309 -3.41 -6.78 16.99
CA ASN A 309 -2.35 -5.80 16.80
C ASN A 309 -2.37 -5.23 15.36
N LEU A 310 -2.58 -6.09 14.37
CA LEU A 310 -2.65 -5.69 12.97
C LEU A 310 -3.90 -4.84 12.70
N LEU A 311 -5.05 -5.19 13.27
CA LEU A 311 -6.28 -4.42 13.15
C LEU A 311 -6.17 -3.05 13.85
N ASN A 312 -5.59 -2.98 15.05
CA ASN A 312 -5.33 -1.71 15.73
C ASN A 312 -4.39 -0.81 14.93
N LEU A 313 -3.35 -1.39 14.30
CA LEU A 313 -2.45 -0.68 13.42
C LEU A 313 -3.19 -0.12 12.19
N LEU A 314 -4.06 -0.92 11.58
CA LEU A 314 -4.89 -0.53 10.46
C LEU A 314 -5.80 0.65 10.84
N ILE A 315 -6.57 0.53 11.92
CA ILE A 315 -7.50 1.57 12.40
C ILE A 315 -6.75 2.87 12.72
N LYS A 316 -5.62 2.77 13.40
CA LYS A 316 -4.79 3.93 13.76
C LYS A 316 -4.32 4.72 12.53
N ASN A 317 -3.90 4.02 11.47
CA ASN A 317 -3.29 4.65 10.29
C ASN A 317 -4.30 4.99 9.19
N SER A 318 -5.50 4.40 9.19
CA SER A 318 -6.52 4.62 8.15
C SER A 318 -7.44 5.81 8.41
N LYS A 319 -7.20 6.61 9.45
CA LYS A 319 -8.07 7.76 9.81
C LYS A 319 -8.30 8.75 8.68
N GLN A 320 -7.34 8.91 7.76
CA GLN A 320 -7.47 9.78 6.59
C GLN A 320 -8.41 9.22 5.50
N LEU A 321 -8.75 7.94 5.58
CA LEU A 321 -9.74 7.30 4.72
C LEU A 321 -11.13 7.51 5.35
N ASP A 322 -11.65 8.72 5.22
CA ASP A 322 -12.83 9.20 5.95
C ASP A 322 -14.10 9.30 5.11
N GLY A 323 -14.05 8.84 3.85
CA GLY A 323 -15.15 8.88 2.90
C GLY A 323 -15.47 10.29 2.36
N LEU A 324 -14.58 11.27 2.57
CA LEU A 324 -14.74 12.64 2.06
C LEU A 324 -13.89 12.92 0.80
N GLY A 325 -13.25 11.91 0.24
CA GLY A 325 -12.43 12.04 -0.98
C GLY A 325 -13.20 12.67 -2.16
N PRO A 326 -14.42 12.20 -2.50
CA PRO A 326 -15.23 12.79 -3.56
C PRO A 326 -15.54 14.29 -3.30
N LYS A 327 -15.91 14.64 -2.06
CA LYS A 327 -16.16 16.03 -1.64
C LYS A 327 -14.92 16.90 -1.86
N ARG A 328 -13.76 16.46 -1.36
CA ARG A 328 -12.49 17.20 -1.49
C ARG A 328 -12.10 17.39 -2.95
N LEU A 329 -12.25 16.33 -3.76
CA LEU A 329 -11.91 16.43 -5.18
C LEU A 329 -12.87 17.38 -5.91
N ALA A 330 -14.17 17.30 -5.68
CA ALA A 330 -15.16 18.22 -6.27
C ALA A 330 -14.87 19.69 -5.92
N GLU A 331 -14.50 19.98 -4.67
CA GLU A 331 -14.08 21.32 -4.22
C GLU A 331 -12.82 21.80 -4.96
N LYS A 332 -11.81 20.93 -5.10
CA LYS A 332 -10.56 21.24 -5.82
C LYS A 332 -10.80 21.45 -7.32
N ILE A 333 -11.62 20.63 -7.96
CA ILE A 333 -12.00 20.81 -9.37
C ILE A 333 -12.64 22.19 -9.57
N ASN A 334 -13.62 22.55 -8.73
CA ASN A 334 -14.30 23.85 -8.82
C ASN A 334 -13.35 25.02 -8.57
N PHE A 335 -12.48 24.91 -7.56
CA PHE A 335 -11.49 25.94 -7.24
C PHE A 335 -10.52 26.18 -8.39
N TYR A 336 -9.85 25.12 -8.89
CA TYR A 336 -8.85 25.25 -9.95
C TYR A 336 -9.47 25.58 -11.32
N HIS A 337 -10.69 25.14 -11.59
CA HIS A 337 -11.40 25.54 -12.79
C HIS A 337 -11.68 27.04 -12.81
N LYS A 338 -12.13 27.64 -11.69
CA LYS A 338 -12.34 29.09 -11.57
C LYS A 338 -11.02 29.89 -11.60
N ASN A 339 -9.94 29.34 -11.07
CA ASN A 339 -8.66 30.01 -10.90
C ASN A 339 -7.58 29.50 -11.87
N ARG A 340 -7.95 29.16 -13.12
CA ARG A 340 -7.03 28.59 -14.12
C ARG A 340 -5.74 29.40 -14.29
N LYS A 341 -5.82 30.73 -14.25
CA LYS A 341 -4.66 31.66 -14.41
C LYS A 341 -3.70 31.63 -13.21
N LYS A 342 -4.12 31.14 -12.03
CA LYS A 342 -3.34 31.10 -10.79
C LYS A 342 -2.70 29.72 -10.49
N MET A 343 -2.74 28.78 -11.43
CA MET A 343 -2.12 27.45 -11.27
C MET A 343 -0.59 27.54 -11.45
N ILE A 344 0.09 28.24 -10.54
CA ILE A 344 1.55 28.28 -10.49
C ILE A 344 1.99 27.39 -9.34
N ASN A 345 2.82 26.39 -9.63
CA ASN A 345 3.44 25.55 -8.61
C ASN A 345 4.44 26.39 -7.80
N THR A 346 4.21 26.51 -6.53
CA THR A 346 5.22 27.00 -5.58
C THR A 346 6.41 26.02 -5.62
N LYS A 347 7.59 26.52 -6.01
CA LYS A 347 8.85 25.76 -5.94
C LYS A 347 9.08 25.35 -4.48
N VAL A 348 9.28 24.07 -4.26
CA VAL A 348 9.77 23.57 -2.96
C VAL A 348 11.17 24.14 -2.76
N SER A 349 11.38 24.85 -1.66
CA SER A 349 12.67 25.41 -1.25
C SER A 349 13.73 24.30 -1.16
N LYS A 350 14.92 24.56 -1.68
CA LYS A 350 16.10 23.72 -1.46
C LYS A 350 16.48 23.80 0.02
N ASN A 351 16.49 22.66 0.68
CA ASN A 351 16.94 22.56 2.07
C ASN A 351 18.46 22.34 2.14
N ASN A 352 19.04 22.83 3.22
CA ASN A 352 20.44 22.71 3.58
C ASN A 352 20.92 21.24 3.63
N ASN A 353 22.13 20.98 3.15
CA ASN A 353 22.85 19.69 3.09
C ASN A 353 23.09 19.02 4.47
N SER A 354 22.14 19.04 5.39
CA SER A 354 22.31 18.42 6.70
C SER A 354 21.82 16.97 6.69
N ILE A 355 22.68 16.05 7.14
CA ILE A 355 22.31 14.66 7.37
C ILE A 355 21.62 14.56 8.74
N TYR A 356 20.39 14.08 8.75
CA TYR A 356 19.58 13.91 9.96
C TYR A 356 18.88 12.55 10.00
N THR A 357 18.33 12.20 11.13
CA THR A 357 17.60 10.94 11.31
C THR A 357 16.15 11.19 11.68
N GLU A 358 15.27 10.30 11.20
CA GLU A 358 13.87 10.25 11.58
C GLU A 358 13.49 8.83 12.00
N LYS A 359 12.56 8.72 12.94
CA LYS A 359 11.92 7.44 13.26
C LYS A 359 11.14 6.94 12.04
N CYS A 360 11.31 5.66 11.68
CA CYS A 360 10.57 5.08 10.58
C CYS A 360 9.07 5.10 10.86
N LYS A 361 8.30 5.49 9.84
CA LYS A 361 6.84 5.35 9.81
C LYS A 361 6.46 3.99 9.24
N ILE A 362 5.21 3.58 9.41
CA ILE A 362 4.72 2.31 8.85
C ILE A 362 4.85 2.25 7.32
N SER A 363 4.78 3.39 6.63
CA SER A 363 5.01 3.50 5.19
C SER A 363 6.44 3.15 4.76
N ASP A 364 7.40 3.19 5.67
CA ASP A 364 8.80 2.88 5.39
C ASP A 364 9.10 1.37 5.43
N ILE A 365 8.19 0.55 5.97
CA ILE A 365 8.40 -0.88 6.25
C ILE A 365 8.88 -1.68 5.04
N ARG A 366 8.31 -1.47 3.85
CA ARG A 366 8.70 -2.20 2.63
C ARG A 366 10.05 -1.71 2.08
N TYR A 367 10.34 -0.42 2.18
CA TYR A 367 11.66 0.11 1.82
C TYR A 367 12.74 -0.48 2.71
N PHE A 368 12.47 -0.55 4.00
CA PHE A 368 13.37 -1.18 4.98
C PHE A 368 13.55 -2.68 4.68
N PHE A 369 12.47 -3.41 4.39
CA PHE A 369 12.53 -4.81 3.96
C PHE A 369 13.41 -5.01 2.72
N ASN A 370 13.22 -4.17 1.70
CA ASN A 370 14.00 -4.23 0.48
C ASN A 370 15.48 -3.91 0.73
N ALA A 371 15.76 -2.97 1.63
CA ALA A 371 17.13 -2.69 2.07
C ALA A 371 17.77 -3.92 2.73
N ARG A 372 17.06 -4.60 3.63
CA ARG A 372 17.52 -5.85 4.27
C ARG A 372 17.78 -6.99 3.27
N LYS A 373 17.02 -7.06 2.15
CA LYS A 373 17.17 -8.13 1.12
C LYS A 373 18.30 -7.92 0.13
N LYS A 374 18.80 -6.70 -0.08
CA LYS A 374 19.82 -6.42 -1.09
C LYS A 374 21.17 -7.09 -0.76
N LYS A 375 21.77 -7.81 -1.73
CA LYS A 375 23.00 -8.58 -1.58
C LYS A 375 24.26 -7.76 -1.23
N ASN A 376 24.27 -6.45 -1.48
CA ASN A 376 25.45 -5.59 -1.42
C ASN A 376 25.46 -4.64 -0.22
N PHE A 377 24.61 -4.88 0.77
CA PHE A 377 24.70 -4.13 2.02
C PHE A 377 25.81 -4.77 2.88
N GLN A 378 26.84 -4.00 3.12
CA GLN A 378 27.87 -4.27 4.11
C GLN A 378 27.25 -4.00 5.48
N GLY A 379 26.57 -4.95 6.02
CA GLY A 379 25.96 -4.97 7.32
C GLY A 379 25.67 -6.40 7.68
N ILE A 380 25.57 -6.71 8.92
CA ILE A 380 25.57 -8.05 9.47
C ILE A 380 24.38 -8.87 8.97
N TYR A 381 24.64 -10.13 8.74
CA TYR A 381 23.77 -11.11 8.09
C TYR A 381 22.57 -11.52 8.92
N VAL A 382 21.37 -11.17 8.43
CA VAL A 382 20.26 -12.12 8.51
C VAL A 382 20.46 -13.15 7.40
N GLU A 383 20.31 -14.46 7.65
CA GLU A 383 20.25 -15.47 6.59
C GLU A 383 19.31 -15.01 5.48
N LYS A 384 19.89 -14.55 4.35
CA LYS A 384 19.14 -13.93 3.26
C LYS A 384 18.09 -14.85 2.64
N SER A 385 18.35 -16.17 2.69
CA SER A 385 17.45 -17.21 2.18
C SER A 385 16.16 -17.35 2.98
N ARG A 386 16.13 -16.94 4.25
CA ARG A 386 15.00 -17.13 5.15
C ARG A 386 14.19 -15.85 5.43
N LEU A 387 14.66 -14.67 4.98
CA LEU A 387 13.92 -13.42 5.17
C LEU A 387 12.83 -13.27 4.12
N ASN A 388 11.58 -13.42 4.53
CA ASN A 388 10.40 -13.13 3.73
C ASN A 388 9.53 -12.05 4.35
N TRP A 389 8.46 -11.68 3.65
CA TRP A 389 7.62 -10.57 4.05
C TRP A 389 6.89 -10.78 5.38
N PRO A 390 6.23 -11.92 5.67
CA PRO A 390 5.62 -12.18 6.97
C PRO A 390 6.59 -12.11 8.15
N LYS A 391 7.78 -12.70 8.01
CA LYS A 391 8.83 -12.64 9.05
C LYS A 391 9.30 -11.23 9.31
N HIS A 392 9.41 -10.40 8.24
CA HIS A 392 9.77 -8.99 8.39
C HIS A 392 8.69 -8.20 9.11
N ILE A 393 7.41 -8.43 8.80
CA ILE A 393 6.31 -7.78 9.53
C ILE A 393 6.35 -8.15 11.01
N ASN A 394 6.49 -9.43 11.33
CA ASN A 394 6.56 -9.88 12.71
C ASN A 394 7.70 -9.21 13.48
N TRP A 395 8.89 -9.13 12.87
CA TRP A 395 10.02 -8.36 13.42
C TRP A 395 9.70 -6.87 13.55
N TRP A 396 9.02 -6.28 12.57
CA TRP A 396 8.66 -4.86 12.59
C TRP A 396 7.70 -4.52 13.74
N LEU A 397 6.79 -5.40 14.06
CA LEU A 397 5.78 -5.21 15.13
C LEU A 397 6.37 -5.32 16.54
N LYS A 398 7.61 -5.80 16.69
CA LYS A 398 8.27 -5.89 18.01
C LYS A 398 8.49 -4.51 18.61
N ASN A 399 8.08 -4.34 19.87
CA ASN A 399 8.19 -3.06 20.59
C ASN A 399 9.63 -2.75 21.04
N ASP A 400 10.43 -3.79 21.28
CA ASP A 400 11.83 -3.72 21.68
C ASP A 400 12.77 -3.28 20.53
N VAL A 401 12.28 -3.22 19.29
CA VAL A 401 13.05 -2.79 18.12
C VAL A 401 12.64 -1.38 17.69
N LYS A 402 13.54 -0.43 17.84
CA LYS A 402 13.39 0.96 17.36
C LYS A 402 14.01 1.10 15.97
N LYS A 403 13.27 1.61 15.00
CA LYS A 403 13.64 1.68 13.58
C LYS A 403 13.73 3.14 13.14
N PHE A 404 14.80 3.46 12.41
CA PHE A 404 15.13 4.81 11.97
C PHE A 404 15.54 4.82 10.50
N LYS A 405 15.36 5.96 9.85
CA LYS A 405 15.92 6.27 8.54
C LYS A 405 16.85 7.46 8.62
N LEU A 406 17.89 7.43 7.82
CA LEU A 406 18.87 8.49 7.66
C LEU A 406 18.57 9.25 6.37
N LEU A 407 18.51 10.57 6.45
CA LEU A 407 18.14 11.43 5.33
C LEU A 407 19.20 12.50 5.08
N SER A 408 19.34 12.92 3.81
CA SER A 408 19.95 14.17 3.39
C SER A 408 19.08 14.75 2.28
N ASP A 409 18.76 16.04 2.33
CA ASP A 409 17.92 16.74 1.36
C ASP A 409 16.59 16.02 1.06
N GLY A 410 15.98 15.43 2.09
CA GLY A 410 14.77 14.63 1.94
C GLY A 410 14.95 13.27 1.25
N GLN A 411 16.17 12.93 0.83
CA GLN A 411 16.51 11.61 0.28
C GLN A 411 16.91 10.64 1.38
N VAL A 412 16.43 9.40 1.31
CA VAL A 412 16.79 8.36 2.26
C VAL A 412 18.14 7.77 1.87
N LEU A 413 19.16 8.00 2.69
CA LEU A 413 20.51 7.46 2.54
C LEU A 413 20.62 6.04 3.09
N GLY A 414 19.81 5.69 4.07
CA GLY A 414 19.84 4.36 4.67
C GLY A 414 18.82 4.19 5.78
N TYR A 415 18.86 3.00 6.37
CA TYR A 415 18.02 2.60 7.49
C TYR A 415 18.88 1.97 8.57
N TYR A 416 18.50 2.16 9.83
CA TYR A 416 19.12 1.48 10.96
C TYR A 416 18.09 1.13 12.02
N TRP A 417 18.43 0.16 12.85
CA TRP A 417 17.59 -0.24 13.96
C TRP A 417 18.43 -0.45 15.22
N ILE A 418 17.76 -0.37 16.36
CA ILE A 418 18.27 -0.61 17.69
C ILE A 418 17.31 -1.57 18.37
N GLN A 419 17.77 -2.72 18.78
CA GLN A 419 16.99 -3.66 19.58
C GLN A 419 17.52 -3.64 21.01
N ILE A 420 16.60 -3.49 21.95
CA ILE A 420 16.85 -3.41 23.37
C ILE A 420 16.45 -4.72 23.99
N ASN A 421 17.35 -5.36 24.67
CA ASN A 421 17.14 -6.60 25.36
C ASN A 421 17.44 -6.40 26.86
N LYS A 422 16.74 -7.11 27.72
CA LYS A 422 16.94 -7.10 29.18
C LYS A 422 17.08 -8.52 29.65
N ASP A 423 18.05 -8.77 30.48
CA ASP A 423 18.27 -10.01 31.20
C ASP A 423 18.70 -9.75 32.65
N ILE A 424 19.10 -10.78 33.39
CA ILE A 424 19.55 -10.68 34.79
C ILE A 424 20.81 -9.81 34.96
N ASP A 425 21.65 -9.72 33.92
CA ASP A 425 22.88 -8.93 33.92
C ASP A 425 22.64 -7.47 33.43
N GLY A 426 21.38 -7.08 33.20
CA GLY A 426 21.00 -5.72 32.85
C GLY A 426 20.59 -5.53 31.40
N VAL A 427 20.79 -4.31 30.88
CA VAL A 427 20.38 -3.93 29.52
C VAL A 427 21.50 -4.18 28.53
N PHE A 428 21.21 -4.94 27.48
CA PHE A 428 22.10 -5.03 26.33
C PHE A 428 21.38 -4.64 25.03
N VAL A 429 22.13 -4.10 24.10
CA VAL A 429 21.60 -3.53 22.87
C VAL A 429 22.27 -4.17 21.67
N THR A 430 21.46 -4.61 20.72
CA THR A 430 21.94 -5.01 19.41
C THR A 430 21.46 -4.03 18.35
N SER A 431 22.24 -3.81 17.32
CA SER A 431 21.85 -2.85 16.27
C SER A 431 22.53 -3.16 14.95
N ASP A 432 21.94 -2.70 13.87
CA ASP A 432 22.52 -2.79 12.54
C ASP A 432 22.06 -1.61 11.68
N PHE A 433 22.60 -1.49 10.45
CA PHE A 433 22.24 -0.45 9.49
C PHE A 433 22.33 -0.95 8.05
N TYR A 434 21.60 -0.27 7.16
CA TYR A 434 21.55 -0.55 5.73
C TYR A 434 21.69 0.76 4.96
N LEU A 435 22.78 0.91 4.20
CA LEU A 435 23.05 2.14 3.43
C LEU A 435 22.65 2.00 1.96
N SER A 436 22.34 3.10 1.31
CA SER A 436 22.14 3.16 -0.15
C SER A 436 23.48 2.91 -0.89
N LYS A 437 23.41 2.36 -2.12
CA LYS A 437 24.60 2.05 -2.94
C LYS A 437 25.42 3.28 -3.36
N HIS A 438 24.78 4.44 -3.46
CA HIS A 438 25.34 5.65 -4.08
C HIS A 438 25.97 6.64 -3.09
N ILE A 439 26.59 6.14 -2.03
CA ILE A 439 27.24 7.00 -1.02
C ILE A 439 28.75 6.96 -1.27
N SER A 440 29.30 8.13 -1.57
CA SER A 440 30.74 8.32 -1.84
C SER A 440 31.60 8.11 -0.59
N ASP A 441 31.22 8.67 0.55
CA ASP A 441 31.96 8.55 1.82
C ASP A 441 31.19 7.70 2.86
N LYS A 442 31.30 6.40 2.70
CA LYS A 442 30.65 5.43 3.61
C LYS A 442 31.22 5.48 5.02
N LYS A 443 32.52 5.70 5.19
CA LYS A 443 33.19 5.72 6.49
C LYS A 443 32.66 6.87 7.38
N LYS A 444 32.59 8.07 6.84
CA LYS A 444 32.06 9.26 7.52
C LYS A 444 30.60 9.06 7.91
N LEU A 445 29.80 8.46 7.01
CA LEU A 445 28.39 8.23 7.26
C LEU A 445 28.14 7.16 8.34
N ILE A 446 28.90 6.06 8.33
CA ILE A 446 28.78 5.02 9.36
C ILE A 446 29.19 5.55 10.72
N ASN A 447 30.30 6.31 10.81
CA ASN A 447 30.71 6.99 12.05
C ASN A 447 29.60 7.91 12.57
N LYS A 448 28.95 8.67 11.70
CA LYS A 448 27.82 9.52 12.09
C LYS A 448 26.64 8.69 12.61
N ILE A 449 26.32 7.57 11.98
CA ILE A 449 25.26 6.66 12.45
C ILE A 449 25.60 6.09 13.83
N LEU A 450 26.83 5.65 14.04
CA LEU A 450 27.26 5.13 15.34
C LEU A 450 27.16 6.19 16.45
N ARG A 451 27.62 7.42 16.20
CA ARG A 451 27.49 8.53 17.15
C ARG A 451 26.02 8.85 17.49
N ILE A 452 25.15 8.87 16.47
CA ILE A 452 23.71 9.12 16.68
C ILE A 452 23.07 8.00 17.50
N LYS A 453 23.37 6.72 17.17
CA LYS A 453 22.90 5.58 17.96
C LYS A 453 23.36 5.68 19.40
N PHE A 454 24.61 5.99 19.62
CA PHE A 454 25.19 6.15 20.94
C PHE A 454 24.50 7.24 21.75
N GLN A 455 24.26 8.42 21.16
CA GLN A 455 23.52 9.49 21.80
C GLN A 455 22.09 9.07 22.16
N ILE A 456 21.37 8.43 21.25
CA ILE A 456 20.00 7.91 21.52
C ILE A 456 20.02 6.91 22.69
N LEU A 457 21.02 6.05 22.77
CA LEU A 457 21.10 5.04 23.83
C LEU A 457 21.42 5.70 25.18
N LYS A 458 22.34 6.66 25.25
CA LYS A 458 22.67 7.41 26.47
C LYS A 458 21.50 8.23 27.03
N THR A 459 20.59 8.70 26.16
CA THR A 459 19.39 9.42 26.63
C THR A 459 18.36 8.49 27.28
N ILE A 460 18.44 7.19 27.02
CA ILE A 460 17.43 6.20 27.49
C ILE A 460 17.96 5.38 28.66
N TYR A 461 19.26 5.07 28.68
CA TYR A 461 19.89 4.19 29.65
C TYR A 461 21.18 4.79 30.22
N LYS A 462 21.33 4.69 31.53
CA LYS A 462 22.58 5.10 32.20
C LYS A 462 23.71 4.10 31.95
N ASN A 463 23.38 2.79 32.07
CA ASN A 463 24.33 1.69 31.87
C ASN A 463 23.75 0.69 30.87
N PHE A 464 24.52 0.29 29.87
CA PHE A 464 24.14 -0.73 28.89
C PHE A 464 25.37 -1.32 28.19
N THR A 465 25.27 -2.57 27.75
CA THR A 465 26.25 -3.18 26.86
C THR A 465 25.76 -3.10 25.42
N TRP A 466 26.50 -2.41 24.55
CA TRP A 466 26.17 -2.39 23.13
C TRP A 466 26.94 -3.45 22.37
N ILE A 467 26.22 -4.39 21.76
CA ILE A 467 26.77 -5.56 21.09
C ILE A 467 26.55 -5.45 19.60
N ILE A 468 27.57 -5.74 18.83
CA ILE A 468 27.54 -5.81 17.37
C ILE A 468 28.17 -7.13 16.88
N GLU A 469 27.69 -7.61 15.75
CA GLU A 469 28.31 -8.73 15.05
C GLU A 469 28.92 -8.26 13.74
N THR A 470 30.13 -8.68 13.42
CA THR A 470 30.80 -8.42 12.15
C THR A 470 31.27 -9.73 11.51
N LYS A 471 31.51 -9.73 10.21
CA LYS A 471 32.22 -10.84 9.59
C LYS A 471 33.69 -10.82 9.99
N LYS A 472 34.27 -11.95 10.38
CA LYS A 472 35.71 -12.05 10.67
C LYS A 472 36.60 -11.50 9.53
N LYS A 473 36.17 -11.73 8.28
CA LYS A 473 36.87 -11.26 7.06
C LYS A 473 36.62 -9.80 6.69
N ASP A 474 35.69 -9.09 7.35
CA ASP A 474 35.40 -7.68 7.07
C ASP A 474 36.35 -6.76 7.84
N LYS A 475 37.58 -6.64 7.32
CA LYS A 475 38.63 -5.79 7.91
C LYS A 475 38.16 -4.34 8.11
N PHE A 476 37.39 -3.80 7.16
CA PHE A 476 36.89 -2.43 7.22
C PHE A 476 35.92 -2.22 8.41
N ALA A 477 34.91 -3.08 8.54
CA ALA A 477 33.97 -3.00 9.64
C ALA A 477 34.68 -3.17 11.01
N ASN A 478 35.60 -4.14 11.10
CA ASN A 478 36.33 -4.42 12.33
C ASN A 478 37.21 -3.24 12.78
N ILE A 479 37.94 -2.61 11.85
CA ILE A 479 38.74 -1.40 12.15
C ILE A 479 37.83 -0.25 12.57
N LEU A 480 36.73 -0.03 11.86
CA LEU A 480 35.80 1.04 12.14
C LEU A 480 35.17 0.91 13.54
N TYR A 481 34.72 -0.28 13.92
CA TYR A 481 34.12 -0.49 15.23
C TYR A 481 35.16 -0.37 16.35
N LYS A 482 36.36 -0.91 16.14
CA LYS A 482 37.49 -0.73 17.09
C LYS A 482 37.83 0.77 17.29
N SER A 483 37.85 1.55 16.20
CA SER A 483 38.09 2.99 16.31
C SER A 483 36.99 3.76 17.04
N PHE A 484 35.80 3.17 17.18
CA PHE A 484 34.69 3.69 17.96
C PHE A 484 34.74 3.27 19.45
N GLY A 485 35.63 2.35 19.83
CA GLY A 485 35.78 1.86 21.20
C GLY A 485 35.22 0.45 21.43
N PHE A 486 34.78 -0.24 20.38
CA PHE A 486 34.38 -1.64 20.53
C PHE A 486 35.59 -2.56 20.66
N TYR A 487 35.48 -3.55 21.54
CA TYR A 487 36.45 -4.62 21.73
C TYR A 487 35.81 -6.01 21.54
N ASN A 488 36.60 -7.06 21.53
CA ASN A 488 36.08 -8.41 21.39
C ASN A 488 35.17 -8.76 22.57
N ALA A 489 34.03 -9.35 22.30
CA ALA A 489 33.05 -9.67 23.32
C ALA A 489 33.58 -10.68 24.34
N SER A 490 33.25 -10.46 25.61
CA SER A 490 33.55 -11.37 26.72
C SER A 490 32.75 -12.68 26.61
N ASN A 491 33.19 -13.73 27.33
CA ASN A 491 32.47 -15.01 27.39
C ASN A 491 31.03 -14.80 27.92
N ASN A 492 30.82 -13.93 28.91
CA ASN A 492 29.50 -13.61 29.43
C ASN A 492 28.59 -12.99 28.37
N THR A 493 29.11 -12.06 27.56
CA THR A 493 28.38 -11.50 26.44
C THR A 493 28.03 -12.54 25.38
N MET A 494 28.93 -13.47 25.10
CA MET A 494 28.67 -14.59 24.18
C MET A 494 27.57 -15.53 24.71
N LEU A 495 27.50 -15.78 26.00
CA LEU A 495 26.43 -16.54 26.64
C LEU A 495 25.08 -15.82 26.54
N ARG A 496 25.04 -14.52 26.78
CA ARG A 496 23.83 -13.68 26.60
C ARG A 496 23.27 -13.78 25.18
N LEU A 497 24.14 -13.85 24.16
CA LEU A 497 23.75 -14.04 22.77
C LEU A 497 23.34 -15.49 22.48
N SER A 498 23.74 -16.47 23.27
CA SER A 498 23.42 -17.89 23.01
C SER A 498 21.92 -18.17 23.04
N ASN A 499 21.19 -17.47 23.88
CA ASN A 499 19.74 -17.52 24.00
C ASN A 499 19.02 -16.61 23.01
N ASN A 500 19.74 -15.88 22.15
CA ASN A 500 19.20 -14.95 21.19
C ASN A 500 19.02 -15.65 19.83
N PRO A 501 17.87 -15.52 19.13
CA PRO A 501 17.65 -16.09 17.80
C PRO A 501 18.61 -15.59 16.72
N PHE A 502 19.49 -14.64 17.04
CA PHE A 502 20.56 -14.14 16.17
C PHE A 502 21.86 -14.94 16.24
N LYS A 503 21.91 -16.04 16.99
CA LYS A 503 23.10 -16.93 17.08
C LYS A 503 23.49 -17.46 15.72
N ARG A 504 24.69 -17.12 15.25
CA ARG A 504 25.22 -17.55 13.98
C ARG A 504 26.49 -18.38 14.15
N LYS A 505 26.49 -19.53 13.48
CA LYS A 505 27.64 -20.43 13.52
C LYS A 505 28.86 -19.85 12.77
N GLY A 506 30.03 -19.77 13.44
CA GLY A 506 31.35 -19.97 12.86
C GLY A 506 32.05 -18.83 12.11
N TYR A 507 31.35 -17.85 11.54
CA TYR A 507 31.96 -16.87 10.61
C TYR A 507 31.87 -15.40 11.07
N THR A 508 31.34 -15.13 12.26
CA THR A 508 31.15 -13.77 12.77
C THR A 508 32.07 -13.50 13.95
N GLN A 509 32.58 -12.28 14.03
CA GLN A 509 33.22 -11.72 15.20
C GLN A 509 32.18 -10.93 15.97
N VAL A 510 32.07 -11.17 17.27
CA VAL A 510 31.23 -10.39 18.17
C VAL A 510 32.08 -9.37 18.90
N MET A 511 31.64 -8.14 18.91
CA MET A 511 32.31 -7.03 19.58
C MET A 511 31.31 -6.34 20.51
N GLU A 512 31.81 -5.81 21.63
CA GLU A 512 31.01 -5.09 22.63
C GLU A 512 31.65 -3.77 23.03
N ILE A 513 30.83 -2.86 23.52
CA ILE A 513 31.25 -1.68 24.29
C ILE A 513 30.32 -1.59 25.49
N LYS A 514 30.90 -1.47 26.69
CA LYS A 514 30.16 -1.25 27.94
C LYS A 514 30.14 0.24 28.21
N ILE A 515 28.99 0.78 28.56
CA ILE A 515 28.77 2.22 28.78
C ILE A 515 28.05 2.41 30.09
#